data_8c3ead172729cf5cb05998d6f011a6d2
#
_entry.id   8c3ead172729cf5cb05998d6f011a6d2
#
_cell.length_a   1.000
_cell.length_b   1.000
_cell.length_c   1.000
_cell.angle_alpha   90.00
_cell.angle_beta   90.00
_cell.angle_gamma   90.00
#
_symmetry.space_group_name_H-M   'P 1'
#
loop_
_entity.id
_entity.type
_entity.pdbx_description
1 polymer ?
#
loop_
_entity_poly.entity_id
_entity_poly.type
_entity_poly.pdbx_seq_one_letter_code
_entity_poly.pdbx_strand_id
1 'polypeptide(L)'
;MVPDSVQEETIEENSFVPSFQQERIVGPETVQEKEVVDIAPTPIQKPAPAKRRVVAEPTPAPVQVQTTIEEVPARSPVVAFSSPTPTQNPSNPDIPDAAPLPPYEMPGLDLINPPTAEDTSLIQKVNQECQDKIQKINQLFMDMGVGASVAGFTVGPSITMYELNPEHNVSISSINKVIPDLEVRLGGVCVRFSERVLGTTHCAIEVPNDTKRSVLFYEVYTKLSRKAPLQIPFGVDIRGEVIQGDLAEFPHMLVAGTTGSGKSIFMHGVLCSLIMHNRPEELKLLLIDPKRVEMSKYRNIPHLLCPIVKEPREALVALKKLVDEMERRYRILEECDVRDITSFNNDYAPENHKAKMPYIVCVIDEFANLVTNYKEVIQPVLDLSGKARSCGIHLIVATQRPDVKIIPGSIKNNITTRVALSVSSTEDSMTILGQGGAEDLLGKGDMLVDCGQVSRHGFVRCQGCFLSDKEIKHICDFLAAQQPQCFDSNFLDLSDHEDDEVDEGGSYGVPGNVSNGNGGGGSSNEQDLGNLYQRIKDYVVTQDTMSISRLQNEFGMGYPRAQKIFKQLKRDGIVGETDSRNNSKGAPVIAASSATAPEPDEPKDMLNIHVESLEKE
;
A
#
# COMPACT_ATOMS: atom_id res chain seq x y z
N MET A 1 -26.01 0.76 68.58
CA MET A 1 -26.21 2.14 68.08
C MET A 1 -25.45 2.24 66.75
N VAL A 2 -26.19 2.12 65.68
CA VAL A 2 -25.79 2.34 64.29
C VAL A 2 -26.25 3.75 63.95
N PRO A 3 -25.51 4.50 63.16
CA PRO A 3 -26.14 5.34 62.11
C PRO A 3 -25.55 4.98 60.73
N ASP A 4 -26.33 4.57 59.89
CA ASP A 4 -27.08 5.01 58.74
C ASP A 4 -26.30 5.85 57.66
N SER A 5 -26.51 5.33 56.43
CA SER A 5 -26.56 5.98 55.14
C SER A 5 -25.25 6.55 54.53
N VAL A 6 -24.63 5.69 53.70
CA VAL A 6 -23.83 6.14 52.58
C VAL A 6 -24.76 6.19 51.37
N GLN A 7 -24.98 7.39 50.86
CA GLN A 7 -25.65 7.62 49.57
C GLN A 7 -24.71 7.21 48.45
N GLU A 8 -25.15 6.31 47.59
CA GLU A 8 -24.55 6.04 46.27
C GLU A 8 -24.77 7.26 45.37
N GLU A 9 -23.70 8.03 45.16
CA GLU A 9 -23.65 8.97 44.04
C GLU A 9 -23.41 8.17 42.78
N THR A 10 -24.44 8.06 41.96
CA THR A 10 -24.36 7.65 40.57
C THR A 10 -23.49 8.64 39.80
N ILE A 11 -22.30 8.24 39.44
CA ILE A 11 -21.45 8.97 38.50
C ILE A 11 -22.08 8.80 37.11
N GLU A 12 -22.77 9.82 36.62
CA GLU A 12 -23.08 9.92 35.20
C GLU A 12 -21.77 10.03 34.42
N GLU A 13 -21.49 9.03 33.61
CA GLU A 13 -20.43 9.08 32.60
C GLU A 13 -20.76 10.16 31.56
N ASN A 14 -20.28 11.36 31.81
CA ASN A 14 -20.30 12.45 30.85
C ASN A 14 -19.17 12.20 29.83
N SER A 15 -19.48 11.46 28.76
CA SER A 15 -18.59 11.31 27.61
C SER A 15 -18.49 12.65 26.87
N PHE A 16 -17.52 13.47 27.26
CA PHE A 16 -17.22 14.72 26.60
C PHE A 16 -16.45 14.44 25.30
N VAL A 17 -17.15 14.43 24.19
CA VAL A 17 -16.57 14.46 22.85
C VAL A 17 -16.59 15.90 22.37
N PRO A 18 -15.46 16.55 22.13
CA PRO A 18 -15.48 17.90 21.57
C PRO A 18 -16.00 17.84 20.12
N SER A 19 -17.23 18.26 19.93
CA SER A 19 -17.78 18.50 18.61
C SER A 19 -17.24 19.83 18.08
N PHE A 20 -16.64 19.80 16.89
CA PHE A 20 -16.30 21.03 16.16
C PHE A 20 -17.61 21.76 15.82
N GLN A 21 -17.82 22.94 16.43
CA GLN A 21 -18.97 23.76 16.12
C GLN A 21 -18.75 24.47 14.78
N GLN A 22 -19.66 24.25 13.84
CA GLN A 22 -19.82 25.10 12.66
C GLN A 22 -20.52 26.38 13.06
N GLU A 23 -19.79 27.45 13.30
CA GLU A 23 -20.38 28.77 13.40
C GLU A 23 -20.42 29.41 12.01
N ARG A 24 -21.60 29.49 11.42
CA ARG A 24 -21.87 30.37 10.29
C ARG A 24 -22.15 31.77 10.84
N ILE A 25 -21.24 32.69 10.58
CA ILE A 25 -21.50 34.10 10.87
C ILE A 25 -22.32 34.65 9.70
N VAL A 26 -23.62 34.91 9.97
CA VAL A 26 -24.45 35.70 9.07
C VAL A 26 -24.21 37.15 9.44
N GLY A 27 -23.64 37.93 8.54
CA GLY A 27 -23.50 39.37 8.72
C GLY A 27 -24.88 40.07 8.89
N PRO A 28 -24.96 41.25 9.57
CA PRO A 28 -26.21 41.92 9.77
C PRO A 28 -26.77 42.49 8.46
N GLU A 29 -27.79 41.83 7.90
CA GLU A 29 -28.61 42.43 6.86
C GLU A 29 -29.46 43.56 7.46
N THR A 30 -29.23 44.77 7.00
CA THR A 30 -30.07 45.92 7.22
C THR A 30 -31.39 45.71 6.51
N VAL A 31 -32.43 45.38 7.27
CA VAL A 31 -33.80 45.29 6.77
C VAL A 31 -34.31 46.70 6.46
N GLN A 32 -34.41 47.05 5.18
CA GLN A 32 -35.29 48.09 4.71
C GLN A 32 -36.58 47.45 4.17
N GLU A 33 -37.66 47.64 4.90
CA GLU A 33 -39.00 47.36 4.40
C GLU A 33 -39.28 48.18 3.14
N LYS A 34 -39.58 47.49 2.04
CA LYS A 34 -40.27 48.06 0.87
C LYS A 34 -41.43 47.15 0.51
N GLU A 35 -42.57 47.85 0.32
CA GLU A 35 -43.92 47.38 0.02
C GLU A 35 -43.99 46.24 -0.99
N VAL A 36 -44.82 45.28 -0.64
CA VAL A 36 -45.22 44.12 -1.46
C VAL A 36 -46.20 44.62 -2.54
N VAL A 37 -45.80 44.55 -3.80
CA VAL A 37 -46.74 44.61 -4.93
C VAL A 37 -46.88 43.20 -5.48
N ASP A 38 -48.08 42.68 -5.34
CA ASP A 38 -48.54 41.40 -5.84
C ASP A 38 -48.58 41.41 -7.38
N ILE A 39 -47.68 40.64 -8.03
CA ILE A 39 -47.75 40.35 -9.47
C ILE A 39 -47.76 38.84 -9.66
N ALA A 40 -48.91 38.33 -10.10
CA ALA A 40 -49.11 36.93 -10.42
C ALA A 40 -48.15 36.41 -11.49
N PRO A 41 -47.62 35.19 -11.39
CA PRO A 41 -46.69 34.65 -12.36
C PRO A 41 -47.41 34.22 -13.67
N THR A 42 -46.92 34.73 -14.78
CA THR A 42 -47.29 34.28 -16.13
C THR A 42 -46.57 32.94 -16.42
N PRO A 43 -47.25 31.94 -17.00
CA PRO A 43 -46.64 30.66 -17.25
C PRO A 43 -45.62 30.69 -18.39
N ILE A 44 -44.39 30.31 -18.11
CA ILE A 44 -43.32 30.14 -19.10
C ILE A 44 -43.56 28.85 -19.88
N GLN A 45 -43.84 28.96 -21.18
CA GLN A 45 -43.91 27.85 -22.13
C GLN A 45 -42.51 27.21 -22.27
N LYS A 46 -42.43 25.92 -22.02
CA LYS A 46 -41.25 25.09 -22.33
C LYS A 46 -41.12 24.93 -23.85
N PRO A 47 -39.92 25.08 -24.46
CA PRO A 47 -39.70 24.74 -25.86
C PRO A 47 -39.80 23.23 -26.05
N ALA A 48 -40.47 22.80 -27.12
CA ALA A 48 -40.69 21.43 -27.49
C ALA A 48 -39.34 20.76 -27.91
N PRO A 49 -39.08 19.47 -27.55
CA PRO A 49 -37.89 18.77 -27.98
C PRO A 49 -37.96 18.40 -29.48
N ALA A 50 -36.86 18.62 -30.18
CA ALA A 50 -36.67 18.27 -31.59
C ALA A 50 -36.84 16.76 -31.81
N LYS A 51 -37.70 16.38 -32.74
CA LYS A 51 -37.99 15.00 -33.16
C LYS A 51 -36.74 14.36 -33.79
N ARG A 52 -36.10 13.46 -33.11
CA ARG A 52 -35.14 12.51 -33.67
C ARG A 52 -35.94 11.37 -34.29
N ARG A 53 -35.80 11.19 -35.58
CA ARG A 53 -36.43 10.15 -36.39
C ARG A 53 -35.82 8.80 -36.02
N VAL A 54 -36.54 7.98 -35.27
CA VAL A 54 -36.17 6.60 -34.97
C VAL A 54 -36.79 5.75 -36.09
N VAL A 55 -35.96 5.03 -36.80
CA VAL A 55 -36.38 4.01 -37.75
C VAL A 55 -36.83 2.80 -36.92
N ALA A 56 -38.10 2.44 -37.07
CA ALA A 56 -38.69 1.29 -36.36
C ALA A 56 -38.26 -0.02 -37.07
N GLU A 57 -37.66 -0.93 -36.35
CA GLU A 57 -37.58 -2.34 -36.70
C GLU A 57 -38.92 -3.03 -36.39
N PRO A 58 -39.36 -3.99 -37.20
CA PRO A 58 -40.67 -4.61 -37.05
C PRO A 58 -40.68 -5.62 -35.91
N THR A 59 -41.64 -5.45 -35.02
CA THR A 59 -41.97 -6.40 -33.93
C THR A 59 -42.52 -7.70 -34.53
N PRO A 60 -42.04 -8.87 -34.14
CA PRO A 60 -42.68 -10.15 -34.53
C PRO A 60 -43.98 -10.36 -33.72
N ALA A 61 -45.00 -10.79 -34.46
CA ALA A 61 -46.31 -11.11 -33.93
C ALA A 61 -46.32 -12.28 -32.94
N PRO A 62 -47.27 -12.34 -32.00
CA PRO A 62 -47.34 -13.45 -31.03
C PRO A 62 -47.83 -14.75 -31.71
N VAL A 63 -46.99 -15.76 -31.62
CA VAL A 63 -47.30 -17.15 -32.01
C VAL A 63 -48.18 -17.73 -30.93
N GLN A 64 -49.46 -18.05 -31.27
CA GLN A 64 -50.34 -18.88 -30.45
C GLN A 64 -49.86 -20.33 -30.57
N VAL A 65 -49.35 -20.87 -29.48
CA VAL A 65 -49.07 -22.30 -29.35
C VAL A 65 -50.36 -23.01 -28.92
N GLN A 66 -50.98 -23.73 -29.87
CA GLN A 66 -52.02 -24.68 -29.56
C GLN A 66 -51.38 -25.92 -28.93
N THR A 67 -51.68 -26.20 -27.70
CA THR A 67 -51.32 -27.43 -26.99
C THR A 67 -52.27 -28.52 -27.41
N THR A 68 -51.85 -29.40 -28.29
CA THR A 68 -52.46 -30.72 -28.51
C THR A 68 -51.89 -31.71 -27.49
N ILE A 69 -52.73 -32.20 -26.62
CA ILE A 69 -52.38 -33.24 -25.64
C ILE A 69 -52.46 -34.59 -26.38
N GLU A 70 -51.33 -35.19 -26.71
CA GLU A 70 -51.22 -36.60 -27.08
C GLU A 70 -50.93 -37.43 -25.82
N GLU A 71 -51.82 -38.37 -25.52
CA GLU A 71 -51.64 -39.37 -24.47
C GLU A 71 -50.48 -40.32 -24.85
N VAL A 72 -49.44 -40.36 -24.00
CA VAL A 72 -48.35 -41.34 -24.09
C VAL A 72 -48.55 -42.43 -23.04
N PRO A 73 -48.39 -43.71 -23.39
CA PRO A 73 -48.75 -44.85 -22.54
C PRO A 73 -47.77 -45.00 -21.36
N ALA A 74 -48.30 -45.50 -20.26
CA ALA A 74 -47.68 -45.77 -18.97
C ALA A 74 -46.34 -46.51 -19.09
N ARG A 75 -45.26 -45.93 -18.62
CA ARG A 75 -43.96 -46.55 -18.41
C ARG A 75 -43.78 -47.00 -16.97
N SER A 76 -43.17 -48.15 -16.84
CA SER A 76 -42.79 -48.95 -15.68
C SER A 76 -42.09 -48.16 -14.54
N PRO A 77 -42.02 -48.70 -13.32
CA PRO A 77 -41.67 -47.98 -12.11
C PRO A 77 -40.22 -47.46 -12.13
N VAL A 78 -40.10 -46.18 -11.84
CA VAL A 78 -38.81 -45.52 -11.64
C VAL A 78 -38.17 -46.09 -10.39
N VAL A 79 -37.00 -46.72 -10.55
CA VAL A 79 -36.10 -47.08 -9.46
C VAL A 79 -35.72 -45.80 -8.73
N ALA A 80 -36.04 -45.74 -7.43
CA ALA A 80 -35.62 -44.66 -6.58
C ALA A 80 -34.09 -44.60 -6.55
N PHE A 81 -33.52 -43.56 -7.15
CA PHE A 81 -32.13 -43.18 -6.88
C PHE A 81 -32.06 -42.77 -5.41
N SER A 82 -31.40 -43.59 -4.60
CA SER A 82 -30.92 -43.22 -3.29
C SER A 82 -30.03 -41.98 -3.47
N SER A 83 -30.37 -40.91 -2.78
CA SER A 83 -29.51 -39.72 -2.65
C SER A 83 -28.09 -40.18 -2.26
N PRO A 84 -27.04 -39.72 -2.94
CA PRO A 84 -25.69 -40.03 -2.49
C PRO A 84 -25.56 -39.51 -1.07
N THR A 85 -25.19 -40.36 -0.14
CA THR A 85 -24.67 -40.02 1.17
C THR A 85 -23.63 -38.91 0.94
N PRO A 86 -23.63 -37.82 1.71
CA PRO A 86 -22.59 -36.80 1.55
C PRO A 86 -21.25 -37.50 1.72
N THR A 87 -20.54 -37.66 0.63
CA THR A 87 -19.14 -38.10 0.63
C THR A 87 -18.42 -37.07 1.46
N GLN A 88 -17.88 -37.47 2.61
CA GLN A 88 -16.92 -36.65 3.34
C GLN A 88 -15.83 -36.31 2.33
N ASN A 89 -15.75 -35.03 1.94
CA ASN A 89 -14.64 -34.52 1.15
C ASN A 89 -13.35 -34.92 1.87
N PRO A 90 -12.35 -35.49 1.16
CA PRO A 90 -11.07 -35.76 1.77
C PRO A 90 -10.60 -34.42 2.37
N SER A 91 -10.31 -34.41 3.68
CA SER A 91 -9.81 -33.25 4.38
C SER A 91 -8.54 -32.79 3.67
N ASN A 92 -8.61 -31.63 3.01
CA ASN A 92 -7.42 -31.01 2.41
C ASN A 92 -6.42 -30.75 3.55
N PRO A 93 -5.22 -31.38 3.55
CA PRO A 93 -4.24 -31.22 4.60
C PRO A 93 -3.74 -29.78 4.76
N ASP A 94 -3.94 -28.94 3.75
CA ASP A 94 -3.52 -27.53 3.74
C ASP A 94 -4.48 -26.60 4.51
N ILE A 95 -5.67 -27.11 4.91
CA ILE A 95 -6.65 -26.33 5.69
C ILE A 95 -6.78 -26.95 7.08
N PRO A 96 -6.19 -26.35 8.11
CA PRO A 96 -6.25 -26.86 9.47
C PRO A 96 -7.69 -26.83 10.03
N ASP A 97 -7.98 -27.75 10.93
CA ASP A 97 -9.25 -27.74 11.67
C ASP A 97 -9.29 -26.58 12.67
N ALA A 98 -10.50 -26.07 12.94
CA ALA A 98 -10.70 -25.00 13.90
C ALA A 98 -10.31 -25.48 15.31
N ALA A 99 -9.27 -24.87 15.87
CA ALA A 99 -8.88 -25.08 17.27
C ALA A 99 -9.51 -23.99 18.16
N PRO A 100 -9.76 -24.28 19.46
CA PRO A 100 -10.16 -23.25 20.40
C PRO A 100 -9.10 -22.13 20.44
N LEU A 101 -9.53 -20.89 20.22
CA LEU A 101 -8.64 -19.75 20.29
C LEU A 101 -8.21 -19.52 21.75
N PRO A 102 -6.93 -19.16 21.99
CA PRO A 102 -6.45 -18.82 23.32
C PRO A 102 -7.19 -17.57 23.86
N PRO A 103 -7.28 -17.42 25.20
CA PRO A 103 -7.79 -16.18 25.78
C PRO A 103 -7.00 -14.97 25.24
N TYR A 104 -7.71 -13.94 24.84
CA TYR A 104 -7.10 -12.72 24.27
C TYR A 104 -7.97 -11.51 24.57
N GLU A 105 -7.35 -10.47 25.09
CA GLU A 105 -7.99 -9.20 25.39
C GLU A 105 -7.59 -8.16 24.33
N MET A 106 -8.58 -7.50 23.74
CA MET A 106 -8.28 -6.45 22.76
C MET A 106 -7.69 -5.22 23.46
N PRO A 107 -6.66 -4.57 22.87
CA PRO A 107 -6.08 -3.36 23.46
C PRO A 107 -7.13 -2.26 23.69
N GLY A 108 -7.20 -1.75 24.91
CA GLY A 108 -8.14 -0.72 25.32
C GLY A 108 -7.66 0.70 25.02
N LEU A 109 -8.55 1.67 25.25
CA LEU A 109 -8.24 3.11 25.09
C LEU A 109 -7.33 3.64 26.22
N ASP A 110 -7.18 2.92 27.30
CA ASP A 110 -6.28 3.23 28.42
C ASP A 110 -4.79 3.18 28.03
N LEU A 111 -4.45 2.53 26.91
CA LEU A 111 -3.09 2.47 26.37
C LEU A 111 -2.68 3.73 25.58
N ILE A 112 -3.64 4.60 25.26
CA ILE A 112 -3.45 5.80 24.46
C ILE A 112 -3.94 7.04 25.20
N ASN A 113 -3.30 8.19 24.94
CA ASN A 113 -3.54 9.41 25.70
C ASN A 113 -4.81 10.14 25.24
N PRO A 114 -5.78 10.42 26.12
CA PRO A 114 -6.93 11.24 25.80
C PRO A 114 -6.53 12.73 25.66
N PRO A 115 -7.37 13.56 24.98
CA PRO A 115 -7.16 15.00 24.91
C PRO A 115 -7.13 15.66 26.30
N THR A 116 -6.28 16.65 26.43
CA THR A 116 -6.13 17.42 27.68
C THR A 116 -6.98 18.71 27.69
N ALA A 117 -7.13 19.34 28.83
CA ALA A 117 -7.79 20.65 28.93
C ALA A 117 -7.05 21.76 28.14
N GLU A 118 -5.73 21.63 27.97
CA GLU A 118 -4.91 22.53 27.16
C GLU A 118 -5.30 22.44 25.67
N ASP A 119 -5.53 21.23 25.16
CA ASP A 119 -5.95 21.02 23.78
C ASP A 119 -7.30 21.70 23.50
N THR A 120 -8.22 21.69 24.46
CA THR A 120 -9.52 22.36 24.35
C THR A 120 -9.37 23.90 24.34
N SER A 121 -8.47 24.46 25.14
CA SER A 121 -8.22 25.90 25.17
C SER A 121 -7.60 26.43 23.87
N LEU A 122 -6.78 25.61 23.20
CA LEU A 122 -6.21 25.96 21.90
C LEU A 122 -7.28 26.17 20.82
N ILE A 123 -8.36 25.41 20.85
CA ILE A 123 -9.48 25.59 19.89
C ILE A 123 -10.09 26.98 19.98
N GLN A 124 -10.34 27.47 21.21
CA GLN A 124 -10.91 28.81 21.41
C GLN A 124 -9.97 29.90 20.90
N LYS A 125 -8.67 29.75 21.16
CA LYS A 125 -7.65 30.68 20.69
C LYS A 125 -7.60 30.74 19.17
N VAL A 126 -7.61 29.59 18.49
CA VAL A 126 -7.61 29.52 17.02
C VAL A 126 -8.84 30.19 16.43
N ASN A 127 -10.03 30.00 17.03
CA ASN A 127 -11.25 30.68 16.58
C ASN A 127 -11.13 32.20 16.62
N GLN A 128 -10.52 32.77 17.67
CA GLN A 128 -10.28 34.21 17.77
C GLN A 128 -9.32 34.71 16.70
N GLU A 129 -8.19 34.01 16.50
CA GLU A 129 -7.20 34.32 15.45
C GLU A 129 -7.86 34.30 14.05
N CYS A 130 -8.79 33.39 13.80
CA CYS A 130 -9.52 33.31 12.53
C CYS A 130 -10.43 34.51 12.29
N GLN A 131 -11.14 34.97 13.31
CA GLN A 131 -11.97 36.17 13.20
C GLN A 131 -11.15 37.41 12.85
N ASP A 132 -9.97 37.59 13.49
CA ASP A 132 -9.07 38.70 13.19
C ASP A 132 -8.52 38.61 11.74
N LYS A 133 -8.26 37.38 11.23
CA LYS A 133 -7.83 37.15 9.85
C LYS A 133 -8.91 37.48 8.82
N ILE A 134 -10.20 37.27 9.10
CA ILE A 134 -11.29 37.64 8.18
C ILE A 134 -11.25 39.11 7.84
N GLN A 135 -11.09 39.95 8.85
CA GLN A 135 -11.00 41.43 8.64
C GLN A 135 -9.82 41.77 7.74
N LYS A 136 -8.65 41.15 7.98
CA LYS A 136 -7.44 41.36 7.15
C LYS A 136 -7.66 40.91 5.72
N ILE A 137 -8.22 39.72 5.51
CA ILE A 137 -8.48 39.15 4.16
C ILE A 137 -9.44 40.06 3.38
N ASN A 138 -10.55 40.48 3.99
CA ASN A 138 -11.52 41.35 3.34
C ASN A 138 -10.88 42.71 2.98
N GLN A 139 -10.09 43.31 3.89
CA GLN A 139 -9.38 44.55 3.60
C GLN A 139 -8.38 44.39 2.44
N LEU A 140 -7.66 43.25 2.40
CA LEU A 140 -6.71 42.98 1.32
C LEU A 140 -7.38 42.84 -0.03
N PHE A 141 -8.56 42.15 -0.10
CA PHE A 141 -9.33 42.08 -1.35
C PHE A 141 -9.81 43.47 -1.80
N MET A 142 -10.26 44.32 -0.89
CA MET A 142 -10.62 45.71 -1.20
C MET A 142 -9.43 46.48 -1.74
N ASP A 143 -8.28 46.41 -1.08
CA ASP A 143 -7.03 47.13 -1.48
C ASP A 143 -6.53 46.66 -2.87
N MET A 144 -6.74 45.39 -3.20
CA MET A 144 -6.36 44.83 -4.49
C MET A 144 -7.43 44.98 -5.58
N GLY A 145 -8.57 45.60 -5.24
CA GLY A 145 -9.67 45.82 -6.20
C GLY A 145 -10.37 44.54 -6.65
N VAL A 146 -10.33 43.46 -5.84
CA VAL A 146 -11.02 42.20 -6.10
C VAL A 146 -12.33 42.22 -5.36
N GLY A 147 -13.44 42.18 -6.11
CA GLY A 147 -14.80 42.12 -5.53
C GLY A 147 -15.10 40.73 -4.97
N ALA A 148 -14.50 40.39 -3.85
CA ALA A 148 -14.77 39.16 -3.12
C ALA A 148 -14.74 39.44 -1.61
N SER A 149 -15.52 38.71 -0.86
CA SER A 149 -15.56 38.79 0.60
C SER A 149 -15.63 37.42 1.24
N VAL A 150 -15.18 37.30 2.48
CA VAL A 150 -15.28 36.06 3.25
C VAL A 150 -16.74 35.92 3.73
N ALA A 151 -17.41 34.89 3.26
CA ALA A 151 -18.80 34.55 3.63
C ALA A 151 -18.88 33.69 4.90
N GLY A 152 -17.84 32.93 5.19
CA GLY A 152 -17.77 32.05 6.34
C GLY A 152 -16.37 31.44 6.48
N PHE A 153 -16.16 30.69 7.55
CA PHE A 153 -14.92 29.97 7.77
C PHE A 153 -15.15 28.64 8.49
N THR A 154 -14.25 27.69 8.23
CA THR A 154 -14.21 26.41 8.91
C THR A 154 -12.81 26.19 9.47
N VAL A 155 -12.72 26.02 10.79
CA VAL A 155 -11.45 25.84 11.49
C VAL A 155 -11.06 24.38 11.51
N GLY A 156 -9.92 24.07 10.88
CA GLY A 156 -9.30 22.75 10.98
C GLY A 156 -8.12 22.76 11.98
N PRO A 157 -7.50 21.59 12.19
CA PRO A 157 -6.40 21.47 13.16
C PRO A 157 -5.15 22.29 12.80
N SER A 158 -4.81 22.36 11.53
CA SER A 158 -3.57 23.01 11.02
C SER A 158 -3.86 24.16 10.07
N ILE A 159 -5.03 24.16 9.44
CA ILE A 159 -5.46 25.17 8.46
C ILE A 159 -6.90 25.58 8.74
N THR A 160 -7.23 26.81 8.34
CA THR A 160 -8.62 27.31 8.32
C THR A 160 -9.01 27.56 6.86
N MET A 161 -10.16 27.06 6.48
CA MET A 161 -10.78 27.33 5.18
C MET A 161 -11.69 28.55 5.31
N TYR A 162 -11.43 29.59 4.51
CA TYR A 162 -12.29 30.77 4.40
C TYR A 162 -13.07 30.67 3.09
N GLU A 163 -14.38 30.56 3.20
CA GLU A 163 -15.29 30.54 2.06
C GLU A 163 -15.43 31.93 1.50
N LEU A 164 -15.23 32.06 0.19
CA LEU A 164 -15.26 33.35 -0.50
C LEU A 164 -16.53 33.46 -1.33
N ASN A 165 -17.22 34.59 -1.16
CA ASN A 165 -18.34 34.98 -2.00
C ASN A 165 -17.88 36.01 -3.03
N PRO A 166 -17.64 35.61 -4.30
CA PRO A 166 -17.33 36.54 -5.36
C PRO A 166 -18.55 37.38 -5.76
N GLU A 167 -18.36 38.67 -6.04
CA GLU A 167 -19.39 39.50 -6.63
C GLU A 167 -19.77 39.01 -8.05
N HIS A 168 -20.95 39.37 -8.53
CA HIS A 168 -21.51 38.87 -9.79
C HIS A 168 -20.64 39.03 -11.05
N ASN A 169 -19.72 39.98 -11.06
CA ASN A 169 -18.83 40.32 -12.16
C ASN A 169 -17.40 39.84 -11.98
N VAL A 170 -17.09 39.10 -10.90
CA VAL A 170 -15.75 38.61 -10.59
C VAL A 170 -15.61 37.15 -11.00
N SER A 171 -14.62 36.87 -11.83
CA SER A 171 -14.31 35.47 -12.18
C SER A 171 -13.46 34.80 -11.11
N ILE A 172 -13.66 33.51 -10.90
CA ILE A 172 -12.84 32.68 -9.99
C ILE A 172 -11.34 32.80 -10.34
N SER A 173 -11.01 32.87 -11.64
CA SER A 173 -9.63 33.05 -12.11
C SER A 173 -9.03 34.39 -11.66
N SER A 174 -9.84 35.44 -11.47
CA SER A 174 -9.36 36.74 -10.97
C SER A 174 -8.94 36.65 -9.50
N ILE A 175 -9.67 35.89 -8.70
CA ILE A 175 -9.33 35.64 -7.29
C ILE A 175 -8.03 34.82 -7.21
N ASN A 176 -7.91 33.75 -8.03
CA ASN A 176 -6.70 32.91 -8.02
C ASN A 176 -5.43 33.68 -8.37
N LYS A 177 -5.52 34.69 -9.25
CA LYS A 177 -4.36 35.53 -9.64
C LYS A 177 -3.79 36.39 -8.52
N VAL A 178 -4.58 36.75 -7.52
CA VAL A 178 -4.15 37.59 -6.39
C VAL A 178 -3.71 36.78 -5.18
N ILE A 179 -3.76 35.45 -5.23
CA ILE A 179 -3.32 34.57 -4.14
C ILE A 179 -1.84 34.82 -3.77
N PRO A 180 -0.88 34.91 -4.72
CA PRO A 180 0.52 35.22 -4.37
C PRO A 180 0.69 36.56 -3.62
N ASP A 181 -0.07 37.59 -4.00
CA ASP A 181 -0.04 38.87 -3.29
C ASP A 181 -0.66 38.78 -1.90
N LEU A 182 -1.72 37.94 -1.77
CA LEU A 182 -2.35 37.66 -0.49
C LEU A 182 -1.39 36.91 0.45
N GLU A 183 -0.63 35.95 -0.04
CA GLU A 183 0.40 35.24 0.73
C GLU A 183 1.42 36.19 1.34
N VAL A 184 1.98 37.08 0.53
CA VAL A 184 2.95 38.09 1.00
C VAL A 184 2.35 38.96 2.09
N ARG A 185 1.13 39.45 1.89
CA ARG A 185 0.46 40.37 2.84
C ARG A 185 -0.02 39.69 4.12
N LEU A 186 -0.25 38.35 4.07
CA LEU A 186 -0.55 37.53 5.25
C LEU A 186 0.71 37.09 6.01
N GLY A 187 1.90 37.60 5.63
CA GLY A 187 3.16 37.32 6.32
C GLY A 187 3.98 36.18 5.67
N GLY A 188 3.79 35.92 4.38
CA GLY A 188 4.51 34.88 3.63
C GLY A 188 4.04 33.47 3.91
N VAL A 189 2.78 33.31 4.34
CA VAL A 189 2.18 31.99 4.55
C VAL A 189 1.67 31.44 3.21
N CYS A 190 1.85 30.15 2.97
CA CYS A 190 1.31 29.48 1.78
C CYS A 190 -0.23 29.43 1.86
N VAL A 191 -0.91 29.99 0.86
CA VAL A 191 -2.38 30.02 0.76
C VAL A 191 -2.80 29.16 -0.40
N ARG A 192 -3.53 28.10 -0.12
CA ARG A 192 -4.07 27.24 -1.17
C ARG A 192 -5.45 27.72 -1.60
N PHE A 193 -5.65 27.85 -2.92
CA PHE A 193 -6.95 28.19 -3.49
C PHE A 193 -7.73 26.95 -3.85
N SER A 194 -9.00 26.87 -3.43
CA SER A 194 -9.96 25.84 -3.79
C SER A 194 -11.08 26.45 -4.62
N GLU A 195 -11.15 26.07 -5.89
CA GLU A 195 -12.15 26.61 -6.82
C GLU A 195 -13.59 26.25 -6.46
N ARG A 196 -13.78 25.16 -5.69
CA ARG A 196 -15.10 24.64 -5.35
C ARG A 196 -15.15 24.13 -3.92
N VAL A 197 -16.10 24.59 -3.16
CA VAL A 197 -16.48 24.02 -1.87
C VAL A 197 -17.72 23.14 -2.08
N LEU A 198 -17.60 21.85 -1.77
CA LEU A 198 -18.67 20.89 -1.98
C LEU A 198 -19.94 21.32 -1.22
N GLY A 199 -21.07 21.35 -1.95
CA GLY A 199 -22.38 21.73 -1.38
C GLY A 199 -22.65 23.24 -1.31
N THR A 200 -21.74 24.07 -1.85
CA THR A 200 -21.89 25.52 -1.91
C THR A 200 -21.66 26.06 -3.31
N THR A 201 -21.98 27.34 -3.55
CA THR A 201 -21.64 28.09 -4.75
C THR A 201 -20.35 28.91 -4.59
N HIS A 202 -19.64 28.72 -3.47
CA HIS A 202 -18.46 29.47 -3.10
C HIS A 202 -17.18 28.79 -3.56
N CYS A 203 -16.12 29.57 -3.77
CA CYS A 203 -14.74 29.12 -3.75
C CYS A 203 -14.17 29.34 -2.34
N ALA A 204 -12.97 28.86 -2.08
CA ALA A 204 -12.36 29.04 -0.76
C ALA A 204 -10.85 29.26 -0.85
N ILE A 205 -10.29 29.83 0.19
CA ILE A 205 -8.85 29.84 0.47
C ILE A 205 -8.58 29.07 1.76
N GLU A 206 -7.55 28.26 1.74
CA GLU A 206 -7.05 27.51 2.89
C GLU A 206 -5.81 28.25 3.39
N VAL A 207 -5.87 28.77 4.62
CA VAL A 207 -4.81 29.53 5.24
C VAL A 207 -4.30 28.80 6.47
N PRO A 208 -2.98 28.66 6.65
CA PRO A 208 -2.41 28.03 7.84
C PRO A 208 -2.81 28.76 9.12
N ASN A 209 -3.11 27.99 10.17
CA ASN A 209 -3.34 28.53 11.50
C ASN A 209 -2.03 28.99 12.12
N ASP A 210 -2.05 30.10 12.84
CA ASP A 210 -0.87 30.57 13.60
C ASP A 210 -0.62 29.63 14.78
N THR A 211 -1.68 29.24 15.47
CA THR A 211 -1.66 28.20 16.49
C THR A 211 -2.16 26.89 15.90
N LYS A 212 -1.30 25.87 15.83
CA LYS A 212 -1.64 24.53 15.31
C LYS A 212 -1.96 23.58 16.45
N ARG A 213 -2.99 22.75 16.27
CA ARG A 213 -3.36 21.67 17.20
C ARG A 213 -2.95 20.31 16.63
N SER A 214 -2.36 19.47 17.46
CA SER A 214 -2.16 18.08 17.10
C SER A 214 -3.47 17.31 17.17
N VAL A 215 -3.76 16.51 16.17
CA VAL A 215 -4.86 15.55 16.18
C VAL A 215 -4.36 14.30 16.89
N LEU A 216 -4.91 13.97 18.05
CA LEU A 216 -4.47 12.79 18.81
C LEU A 216 -5.05 11.50 18.20
N PHE A 217 -4.28 10.42 18.23
CA PHE A 217 -4.73 9.11 17.78
C PHE A 217 -6.00 8.66 18.53
N TYR A 218 -6.10 8.97 19.81
CA TYR A 218 -7.29 8.73 20.63
C TYR A 218 -8.58 9.28 20.00
N GLU A 219 -8.54 10.55 19.55
CA GLU A 219 -9.72 11.23 18.97
C GLU A 219 -10.18 10.55 17.66
N VAL A 220 -9.22 10.06 16.88
CA VAL A 220 -9.49 9.40 15.61
C VAL A 220 -9.96 7.97 15.84
N TYR A 221 -9.25 7.23 16.69
CA TYR A 221 -9.51 5.81 16.94
C TYR A 221 -10.87 5.57 17.62
N THR A 222 -11.30 6.47 18.52
CA THR A 222 -12.63 6.38 19.15
C THR A 222 -13.79 6.55 18.17
N LYS A 223 -13.59 7.29 17.08
CA LYS A 223 -14.59 7.53 16.03
C LYS A 223 -14.46 6.56 14.86
N LEU A 224 -13.46 5.69 14.87
CA LEU A 224 -13.23 4.74 13.79
C LEU A 224 -14.35 3.71 13.74
N SER A 225 -14.85 3.41 12.54
CA SER A 225 -15.79 2.32 12.33
C SER A 225 -15.09 0.98 12.61
N ARG A 226 -15.71 0.11 13.39
CA ARG A 226 -15.18 -1.23 13.70
C ARG A 226 -15.92 -2.33 12.94
N LYS A 227 -16.58 -1.98 11.83
CA LYS A 227 -17.39 -2.93 11.06
C LYS A 227 -16.55 -3.74 10.05
N ALA A 228 -15.46 -3.17 9.59
CA ALA A 228 -14.59 -3.77 8.60
C ALA A 228 -13.34 -4.37 9.24
N PRO A 229 -12.79 -5.49 8.70
CA PRO A 229 -11.66 -6.19 9.33
C PRO A 229 -10.37 -5.36 9.30
N LEU A 230 -10.10 -4.61 8.23
CA LEU A 230 -8.86 -3.87 8.05
C LEU A 230 -9.10 -2.35 8.02
N GLN A 231 -9.93 -1.87 8.94
CA GLN A 231 -10.25 -0.45 9.05
C GLN A 231 -9.03 0.36 9.49
N ILE A 232 -8.67 1.37 8.69
CA ILE A 232 -7.56 2.27 8.98
C ILE A 232 -7.98 3.74 8.96
N PRO A 233 -7.35 4.60 9.80
CA PRO A 233 -7.54 6.03 9.76
C PRO A 233 -6.58 6.67 8.75
N PHE A 234 -7.07 7.63 7.96
CA PHE A 234 -6.21 8.58 7.28
C PHE A 234 -5.92 9.80 8.16
N GLY A 235 -6.92 10.26 8.91
CA GLY A 235 -6.81 11.42 9.79
C GLY A 235 -8.16 12.11 9.95
N VAL A 236 -8.14 13.44 10.10
CA VAL A 236 -9.35 14.26 10.12
C VAL A 236 -9.33 15.28 8.97
N ASP A 237 -10.49 15.55 8.38
CA ASP A 237 -10.63 16.61 7.39
C ASP A 237 -10.65 17.99 8.07
N ILE A 238 -10.80 19.04 7.27
CA ILE A 238 -10.87 20.41 7.78
C ILE A 238 -12.06 20.68 8.70
N ARG A 239 -13.12 19.85 8.64
CA ARG A 239 -14.30 19.95 9.50
C ARG A 239 -14.17 19.15 10.79
N GLY A 240 -13.05 18.43 10.96
CA GLY A 240 -12.80 17.55 12.11
C GLY A 240 -13.50 16.19 11.98
N GLU A 241 -14.02 15.86 10.79
CA GLU A 241 -14.57 14.55 10.50
C GLU A 241 -13.46 13.54 10.24
N VAL A 242 -13.60 12.34 10.81
CA VAL A 242 -12.60 11.28 10.63
C VAL A 242 -12.69 10.71 9.22
N ILE A 243 -11.58 10.80 8.52
CA ILE A 243 -11.38 10.18 7.22
C ILE A 243 -10.77 8.81 7.44
N GLN A 244 -11.46 7.78 7.00
CA GLN A 244 -11.12 6.38 7.24
C GLN A 244 -11.44 5.53 6.02
N GLY A 245 -10.85 4.34 5.95
CA GLY A 245 -11.14 3.39 4.89
C GLY A 245 -10.80 1.96 5.29
N ASP A 246 -11.31 0.98 4.56
CA ASP A 246 -11.02 -0.44 4.75
C ASP A 246 -10.00 -0.91 3.73
N LEU A 247 -8.83 -1.35 4.20
CA LEU A 247 -7.75 -1.88 3.35
C LEU A 247 -8.17 -3.14 2.58
N ALA A 248 -9.15 -3.90 3.06
CA ALA A 248 -9.71 -5.03 2.32
C ALA A 248 -10.49 -4.58 1.06
N GLU A 249 -11.09 -3.40 1.11
CA GLU A 249 -11.85 -2.83 0.00
C GLU A 249 -10.95 -2.13 -1.04
N PHE A 250 -9.99 -1.31 -0.58
CA PHE A 250 -8.96 -0.71 -1.43
C PHE A 250 -7.62 -1.46 -1.22
N PRO A 251 -7.37 -2.55 -1.88
CA PRO A 251 -6.48 -3.62 -1.42
C PRO A 251 -5.05 -3.19 -1.14
N HIS A 252 -4.58 -2.10 -1.71
CA HIS A 252 -3.20 -1.65 -1.60
C HIS A 252 -3.12 -0.14 -1.49
N MET A 253 -2.11 0.35 -0.79
CA MET A 253 -1.91 1.78 -0.55
C MET A 253 -0.46 2.19 -0.82
N LEU A 254 -0.30 3.29 -1.55
CA LEU A 254 0.97 3.97 -1.74
C LEU A 254 1.04 5.18 -0.81
N VAL A 255 2.10 5.29 -0.03
CA VAL A 255 2.33 6.41 0.89
C VAL A 255 3.65 7.09 0.56
N ALA A 256 3.62 8.35 0.16
CA ALA A 256 4.84 9.07 -0.17
C ALA A 256 4.92 10.43 0.51
N GLY A 257 6.14 10.88 0.80
CA GLY A 257 6.41 12.18 1.43
C GLY A 257 7.84 12.28 1.92
N THR A 258 8.38 13.49 1.94
CA THR A 258 9.75 13.77 2.35
C THR A 258 9.99 13.54 3.85
N THR A 259 11.25 13.57 4.26
CA THR A 259 11.62 13.51 5.69
C THR A 259 10.99 14.68 6.44
N GLY A 260 10.33 14.40 7.56
CA GLY A 260 9.62 15.41 8.35
C GLY A 260 8.18 15.72 7.89
N SER A 261 7.72 15.12 6.78
CA SER A 261 6.34 15.28 6.31
C SER A 261 5.29 14.64 7.23
N GLY A 262 5.69 13.69 8.09
CA GLY A 262 4.81 12.94 8.98
C GLY A 262 4.53 11.51 8.54
N LYS A 263 5.22 10.99 7.48
CA LYS A 263 5.04 9.65 6.92
C LYS A 263 5.12 8.55 7.98
N SER A 264 6.16 8.53 8.80
CA SER A 264 6.36 7.49 9.82
C SER A 264 5.26 7.51 10.88
N ILE A 265 4.83 8.69 11.34
CA ILE A 265 3.73 8.81 12.31
C ILE A 265 2.41 8.33 11.70
N PHE A 266 2.12 8.67 10.45
CA PHE A 266 0.97 8.15 9.73
C PHE A 266 0.99 6.62 9.65
N MET A 267 2.13 6.03 9.28
CA MET A 267 2.32 4.57 9.22
C MET A 267 2.11 3.93 10.59
N HIS A 268 2.59 4.55 11.68
CA HIS A 268 2.32 4.08 13.04
C HIS A 268 0.83 4.12 13.40
N GLY A 269 0.11 5.18 13.03
CA GLY A 269 -1.34 5.28 13.21
C GLY A 269 -2.10 4.15 12.51
N VAL A 270 -1.70 3.83 11.28
CA VAL A 270 -2.27 2.71 10.50
C VAL A 270 -1.97 1.37 11.18
N LEU A 271 -0.70 1.10 11.53
CA LEU A 271 -0.30 -0.15 12.17
C LEU A 271 -0.97 -0.35 13.53
N CYS A 272 -0.96 0.68 14.39
CA CYS A 272 -1.63 0.60 15.70
C CYS A 272 -3.13 0.39 15.56
N SER A 273 -3.80 1.04 14.60
CA SER A 273 -5.21 0.79 14.32
C SER A 273 -5.47 -0.67 13.96
N LEU A 274 -4.65 -1.26 13.09
CA LEU A 274 -4.80 -2.66 12.67
C LEU A 274 -4.59 -3.65 13.82
N ILE A 275 -3.51 -3.50 14.62
CA ILE A 275 -3.20 -4.44 15.71
C ILE A 275 -4.09 -4.25 16.95
N MET A 276 -4.69 -3.08 17.13
CA MET A 276 -5.68 -2.83 18.19
C MET A 276 -7.09 -3.31 17.81
N HIS A 277 -7.34 -3.62 16.54
CA HIS A 277 -8.65 -4.04 16.06
C HIS A 277 -8.74 -5.53 15.72
N ASN A 278 -7.62 -6.21 15.48
CA ASN A 278 -7.57 -7.59 15.05
C ASN A 278 -6.76 -8.46 16.01
N ARG A 279 -7.15 -9.71 16.16
CA ARG A 279 -6.38 -10.74 16.86
C ARG A 279 -5.21 -11.24 15.99
N PRO A 280 -4.15 -11.81 16.59
CA PRO A 280 -3.04 -12.40 15.82
C PRO A 280 -3.44 -13.54 14.88
N GLU A 281 -4.58 -14.20 15.14
CA GLU A 281 -5.14 -15.25 14.30
C GLU A 281 -5.97 -14.69 13.13
N GLU A 282 -6.34 -13.41 13.18
CA GLU A 282 -7.13 -12.72 12.14
C GLU A 282 -6.27 -11.87 11.23
N LEU A 283 -5.13 -11.38 11.73
CA LEU A 283 -4.21 -10.51 11.01
C LEU A 283 -2.75 -10.90 11.25
N LYS A 284 -2.01 -11.07 10.16
CA LYS A 284 -0.55 -11.22 10.16
C LYS A 284 0.11 -10.03 9.46
N LEU A 285 1.26 -9.61 9.97
CA LEU A 285 2.03 -8.48 9.46
C LEU A 285 3.39 -8.97 8.94
N LEU A 286 3.69 -8.64 7.68
CA LEU A 286 5.03 -8.72 7.12
C LEU A 286 5.62 -7.31 7.09
N LEU A 287 6.58 -7.02 7.97
CA LEU A 287 7.20 -5.70 8.10
C LEU A 287 8.59 -5.68 7.48
N ILE A 288 8.80 -4.79 6.52
CA ILE A 288 10.06 -4.61 5.80
C ILE A 288 10.59 -3.20 6.10
N ASP A 289 11.70 -3.13 6.87
CA ASP A 289 12.33 -1.88 7.31
C ASP A 289 13.84 -1.90 7.03
N PRO A 290 14.26 -1.54 5.82
CA PRO A 290 15.69 -1.50 5.46
C PRO A 290 16.49 -0.47 6.26
N LYS A 291 15.83 0.54 6.83
CA LYS A 291 16.45 1.58 7.66
C LYS A 291 16.63 1.17 9.11
N ARG A 292 15.96 0.11 9.57
CA ARG A 292 16.02 -0.45 10.93
C ARG A 292 15.59 0.52 12.04
N VAL A 293 14.74 1.48 11.73
CA VAL A 293 14.36 2.55 12.65
C VAL A 293 12.89 2.45 13.06
N GLU A 294 12.00 2.57 12.08
CA GLU A 294 10.58 2.81 12.34
C GLU A 294 9.84 1.55 12.84
N MET A 295 10.08 0.40 12.18
CA MET A 295 9.34 -0.82 12.49
C MET A 295 9.90 -1.58 13.70
N SER A 296 11.09 -1.21 14.20
CA SER A 296 11.75 -1.87 15.33
C SER A 296 10.91 -1.93 16.62
N LYS A 297 9.95 -1.01 16.78
CA LYS A 297 9.01 -0.93 17.91
C LYS A 297 8.06 -2.13 17.98
N TYR A 298 7.73 -2.71 16.83
CA TYR A 298 6.79 -3.84 16.67
C TYR A 298 7.44 -5.22 16.77
N ARG A 299 8.74 -5.30 17.04
CA ARG A 299 9.53 -6.55 16.99
C ARG A 299 9.00 -7.70 17.85
N ASN A 300 8.21 -7.43 18.89
CA ASN A 300 7.76 -8.42 19.85
C ASN A 300 6.26 -8.75 19.75
N ILE A 301 5.50 -8.13 18.85
CA ILE A 301 4.05 -8.36 18.76
C ILE A 301 3.74 -9.75 18.14
N PRO A 302 2.66 -10.42 18.61
CA PRO A 302 2.29 -11.76 18.12
C PRO A 302 1.72 -11.75 16.68
N HIS A 303 1.41 -10.58 16.14
CA HIS A 303 0.88 -10.42 14.78
C HIS A 303 1.93 -10.61 13.68
N LEU A 304 3.23 -10.66 14.00
CA LEU A 304 4.26 -10.79 12.98
C LEU A 304 4.20 -12.15 12.28
N LEU A 305 4.25 -12.13 10.95
CA LEU A 305 4.34 -13.32 10.09
C LEU A 305 5.74 -13.95 10.19
N CYS A 306 6.79 -13.11 10.24
CA CYS A 306 8.19 -13.47 10.44
C CYS A 306 8.91 -12.34 11.20
N PRO A 307 10.16 -12.51 11.62
CA PRO A 307 10.98 -11.41 12.13
C PRO A 307 11.01 -10.24 11.14
N ILE A 308 11.10 -8.99 11.66
CA ILE A 308 11.14 -7.81 10.81
C ILE A 308 12.29 -7.91 9.81
N VAL A 309 11.98 -7.84 8.53
CA VAL A 309 12.93 -7.97 7.43
C VAL A 309 13.71 -6.66 7.27
N LYS A 310 15.03 -6.74 7.32
CA LYS A 310 15.93 -5.57 7.34
C LYS A 310 16.84 -5.48 6.14
N GLU A 311 17.21 -6.63 5.57
CA GLU A 311 18.10 -6.67 4.43
C GLU A 311 17.29 -6.64 3.12
N PRO A 312 17.71 -5.85 2.12
CA PRO A 312 17.00 -5.77 0.84
C PRO A 312 16.91 -7.11 0.11
N ARG A 313 17.92 -8.01 0.26
CA ARG A 313 17.89 -9.37 -0.30
C ARG A 313 16.81 -10.21 0.36
N GLU A 314 16.75 -10.23 1.69
CA GLU A 314 15.71 -10.92 2.45
C GLU A 314 14.32 -10.38 2.09
N ALA A 315 14.19 -9.07 1.84
CA ALA A 315 12.94 -8.46 1.41
C ALA A 315 12.46 -8.99 0.05
N LEU A 316 13.38 -9.18 -0.91
CA LEU A 316 13.04 -9.78 -2.20
C LEU A 316 12.53 -11.21 -2.00
N VAL A 317 13.23 -12.02 -1.19
CA VAL A 317 12.82 -13.40 -0.89
C VAL A 317 11.47 -13.43 -0.19
N ALA A 318 11.27 -12.57 0.82
CA ALA A 318 10.00 -12.49 1.55
C ALA A 318 8.82 -12.10 0.63
N LEU A 319 9.03 -11.20 -0.33
CA LEU A 319 8.02 -10.80 -1.31
C LEU A 319 7.72 -11.94 -2.31
N LYS A 320 8.73 -12.70 -2.76
CA LYS A 320 8.52 -13.89 -3.58
C LYS A 320 7.70 -14.95 -2.82
N LYS A 321 8.06 -15.25 -1.57
CA LYS A 321 7.31 -16.16 -0.70
C LYS A 321 5.86 -15.68 -0.45
N LEU A 322 5.63 -14.37 -0.42
CA LEU A 322 4.29 -13.81 -0.32
C LEU A 322 3.47 -14.03 -1.60
N VAL A 323 4.11 -14.04 -2.77
CA VAL A 323 3.48 -14.45 -4.05
C VAL A 323 3.13 -15.93 -4.00
N ASP A 324 4.03 -16.79 -3.51
CA ASP A 324 3.75 -18.24 -3.36
C ASP A 324 2.59 -18.49 -2.40
N GLU A 325 2.51 -17.75 -1.29
CA GLU A 325 1.37 -17.80 -0.36
C GLU A 325 0.07 -17.34 -1.03
N MET A 326 0.13 -16.31 -1.87
CA MET A 326 -1.01 -15.87 -2.69
C MET A 326 -1.53 -17.01 -3.58
N GLU A 327 -0.64 -17.68 -4.32
CA GLU A 327 -0.99 -18.81 -5.20
C GLU A 327 -1.49 -20.02 -4.39
N ARG A 328 -0.92 -20.28 -3.20
CA ARG A 328 -1.42 -21.33 -2.29
C ARG A 328 -2.86 -21.02 -1.84
N ARG A 329 -3.15 -19.78 -1.47
CA ARG A 329 -4.49 -19.34 -1.07
C ARG A 329 -5.49 -19.46 -2.21
N TYR A 330 -5.11 -19.11 -3.44
CA TYR A 330 -5.97 -19.29 -4.59
C TYR A 330 -6.37 -20.74 -4.81
N ARG A 331 -5.42 -21.68 -4.69
CA ARG A 331 -5.73 -23.13 -4.78
C ARG A 331 -6.74 -23.55 -3.71
N ILE A 332 -6.57 -23.10 -2.47
CA ILE A 332 -7.51 -23.39 -1.38
C ILE A 332 -8.90 -22.82 -1.68
N LEU A 333 -8.99 -21.58 -2.14
CA LEU A 333 -10.27 -20.94 -2.47
C LEU A 333 -10.98 -21.67 -3.61
N GLU A 334 -10.24 -22.10 -4.64
CA GLU A 334 -10.74 -22.90 -5.76
C GLU A 334 -11.25 -24.27 -5.29
N GLU A 335 -10.48 -25.00 -4.49
CA GLU A 335 -10.87 -26.31 -3.94
C GLU A 335 -12.10 -26.23 -3.02
N CYS A 336 -12.27 -25.10 -2.32
CA CYS A 336 -13.43 -24.85 -1.46
C CYS A 336 -14.64 -24.27 -2.21
N ASP A 337 -14.53 -24.02 -3.51
CA ASP A 337 -15.56 -23.38 -4.36
C ASP A 337 -16.02 -22.02 -3.78
N VAL A 338 -15.07 -21.22 -3.28
CA VAL A 338 -15.31 -19.87 -2.75
C VAL A 338 -14.48 -18.85 -3.52
N ARG A 339 -15.03 -17.66 -3.72
CA ARG A 339 -14.40 -16.63 -4.58
C ARG A 339 -13.32 -15.79 -3.89
N ASP A 340 -13.41 -15.66 -2.56
CA ASP A 340 -12.54 -14.76 -1.80
C ASP A 340 -12.42 -15.18 -0.33
N ILE A 341 -11.43 -14.58 0.37
CA ILE A 341 -11.16 -14.81 1.79
C ILE A 341 -12.36 -14.48 2.69
N THR A 342 -13.18 -13.52 2.31
CA THR A 342 -14.35 -13.10 3.09
C THR A 342 -15.40 -14.20 3.12
N SER A 343 -15.71 -14.75 1.95
CA SER A 343 -16.61 -15.91 1.81
C SER A 343 -16.03 -17.16 2.48
N PHE A 344 -14.69 -17.38 2.36
CA PHE A 344 -14.03 -18.48 3.06
C PHE A 344 -14.18 -18.33 4.58
N ASN A 345 -13.87 -17.17 5.14
CA ASN A 345 -13.85 -16.96 6.59
C ASN A 345 -15.23 -16.86 7.23
N ASN A 346 -16.23 -16.35 6.52
CA ASN A 346 -17.58 -16.12 7.07
C ASN A 346 -18.54 -17.28 6.82
N ASP A 347 -18.38 -17.99 5.69
CA ASP A 347 -19.30 -19.02 5.26
C ASP A 347 -18.64 -20.41 5.35
N TYR A 348 -17.59 -20.68 4.54
CA TYR A 348 -17.01 -22.01 4.41
C TYR A 348 -16.35 -22.52 5.69
N ALA A 349 -15.48 -21.73 6.31
CA ALA A 349 -14.70 -22.18 7.46
C ALA A 349 -15.57 -22.53 8.68
N PRO A 350 -16.59 -21.73 9.07
CA PRO A 350 -17.50 -22.09 10.15
C PRO A 350 -18.34 -23.34 9.84
N GLU A 351 -18.86 -23.47 8.61
CA GLU A 351 -19.70 -24.61 8.19
C GLU A 351 -18.92 -25.93 8.18
N ASN A 352 -17.64 -25.88 7.86
CA ASN A 352 -16.77 -27.05 7.75
C ASN A 352 -15.82 -27.24 8.95
N HIS A 353 -16.03 -26.50 10.04
CA HIS A 353 -15.18 -26.54 11.25
C HIS A 353 -13.68 -26.34 10.96
N LYS A 354 -13.37 -25.47 9.99
CA LYS A 354 -12.00 -25.12 9.60
C LYS A 354 -11.54 -23.81 10.25
N ALA A 355 -10.24 -23.66 10.42
CA ALA A 355 -9.64 -22.43 10.88
C ALA A 355 -9.85 -21.31 9.85
N LYS A 356 -10.10 -20.10 10.31
CA LYS A 356 -10.13 -18.91 9.46
C LYS A 356 -8.75 -18.64 8.88
N MET A 357 -8.72 -18.15 7.66
CA MET A 357 -7.50 -17.69 7.01
C MET A 357 -7.20 -16.25 7.46
N PRO A 358 -6.03 -15.96 8.06
CA PRO A 358 -5.70 -14.59 8.46
C PRO A 358 -5.50 -13.68 7.26
N TYR A 359 -5.89 -12.42 7.37
CA TYR A 359 -5.41 -11.38 6.46
C TYR A 359 -3.90 -11.20 6.63
N ILE A 360 -3.20 -10.85 5.55
CA ILE A 360 -1.78 -10.50 5.60
C ILE A 360 -1.61 -9.07 5.11
N VAL A 361 -1.01 -8.22 5.93
CA VAL A 361 -0.64 -6.86 5.52
C VAL A 361 0.88 -6.76 5.47
N CYS A 362 1.40 -6.60 4.26
CA CYS A 362 2.82 -6.35 4.01
C CYS A 362 3.07 -4.84 3.98
N VAL A 363 3.96 -4.37 4.85
CA VAL A 363 4.33 -2.96 4.99
C VAL A 363 5.78 -2.76 4.62
N ILE A 364 6.04 -1.92 3.63
CA ILE A 364 7.39 -1.57 3.16
C ILE A 364 7.63 -0.10 3.51
N ASP A 365 8.53 0.20 4.46
CA ASP A 365 8.79 1.59 4.90
C ASP A 365 9.51 2.44 3.85
N GLU A 366 10.46 1.85 3.12
CA GLU A 366 11.21 2.59 2.10
C GLU A 366 11.44 1.75 0.84
N PHE A 367 10.47 1.80 -0.05
CA PHE A 367 10.50 1.03 -1.30
C PHE A 367 11.65 1.44 -2.22
N ALA A 368 12.02 2.74 -2.21
CA ALA A 368 13.15 3.22 -2.99
C ALA A 368 14.48 2.53 -2.63
N ASN A 369 14.67 2.19 -1.35
CA ASN A 369 15.86 1.45 -0.92
C ASN A 369 15.90 0.05 -1.55
N LEU A 370 14.78 -0.66 -1.55
CA LEU A 370 14.68 -2.00 -2.13
C LEU A 370 14.96 -1.97 -3.63
N VAL A 371 14.25 -1.12 -4.38
CA VAL A 371 14.39 -1.01 -5.85
C VAL A 371 15.79 -0.58 -6.28
N THR A 372 16.46 0.27 -5.50
CA THR A 372 17.83 0.70 -5.80
C THR A 372 18.83 -0.45 -5.67
N ASN A 373 18.64 -1.35 -4.69
CA ASN A 373 19.50 -2.49 -4.46
C ASN A 373 19.14 -3.70 -5.36
N TYR A 374 17.84 -3.96 -5.51
CA TYR A 374 17.31 -5.10 -6.26
C TYR A 374 16.07 -4.66 -7.06
N LYS A 375 16.24 -4.45 -8.36
CA LYS A 375 15.12 -4.06 -9.26
C LYS A 375 14.05 -5.14 -9.38
N GLU A 376 14.43 -6.37 -9.16
CA GLU A 376 13.59 -7.57 -9.19
C GLU A 376 12.44 -7.50 -8.18
N VAL A 377 12.55 -6.67 -7.15
CA VAL A 377 11.48 -6.40 -6.16
C VAL A 377 10.21 -5.85 -6.82
N ILE A 378 10.34 -5.18 -7.98
CA ILE A 378 9.19 -4.60 -8.69
C ILE A 378 8.21 -5.68 -9.13
N GLN A 379 8.69 -6.84 -9.60
CA GLN A 379 7.82 -7.89 -10.14
C GLN A 379 6.92 -8.52 -9.08
N PRO A 380 7.39 -9.00 -7.92
CA PRO A 380 6.52 -9.50 -6.86
C PRO A 380 5.50 -8.46 -6.38
N VAL A 381 5.88 -7.18 -6.30
CA VAL A 381 4.95 -6.10 -5.93
C VAL A 381 3.86 -5.91 -6.99
N LEU A 382 4.20 -6.04 -8.29
CA LEU A 382 3.22 -6.00 -9.37
C LEU A 382 2.25 -7.19 -9.31
N ASP A 383 2.75 -8.40 -9.10
CA ASP A 383 1.93 -9.61 -9.02
C ASP A 383 0.96 -9.53 -7.83
N LEU A 384 1.46 -9.17 -6.66
CA LEU A 384 0.65 -8.99 -5.45
C LEU A 384 -0.38 -7.87 -5.64
N SER A 385 0.04 -6.69 -6.13
CA SER A 385 -0.88 -5.56 -6.31
C SER A 385 -1.95 -5.81 -7.37
N GLY A 386 -1.68 -6.71 -8.34
CA GLY A 386 -2.64 -7.05 -9.37
C GLY A 386 -3.63 -8.14 -8.99
N LYS A 387 -3.26 -9.05 -8.09
CA LYS A 387 -4.02 -10.29 -7.87
C LYS A 387 -4.39 -10.55 -6.40
N ALA A 388 -3.63 -10.06 -5.42
CA ALA A 388 -3.70 -10.56 -4.04
C ALA A 388 -4.94 -10.14 -3.23
N ARG A 389 -5.82 -9.27 -3.76
CA ARG A 389 -7.02 -8.78 -3.07
C ARG A 389 -7.93 -9.91 -2.58
N SER A 390 -8.30 -10.82 -3.47
CA SER A 390 -9.28 -11.88 -3.16
C SER A 390 -8.77 -12.89 -2.14
N CYS A 391 -7.45 -13.08 -2.03
CA CYS A 391 -6.85 -13.96 -1.02
C CYS A 391 -6.43 -13.24 0.27
N GLY A 392 -6.84 -11.98 0.45
CA GLY A 392 -6.65 -11.23 1.70
C GLY A 392 -5.19 -10.87 1.99
N ILE A 393 -4.40 -10.59 0.94
CA ILE A 393 -3.04 -10.09 1.08
C ILE A 393 -2.99 -8.67 0.56
N HIS A 394 -2.50 -7.75 1.40
CA HIS A 394 -2.55 -6.32 1.15
C HIS A 394 -1.18 -5.68 1.29
N LEU A 395 -0.89 -4.68 0.43
CA LEU A 395 0.39 -3.98 0.42
C LEU A 395 0.22 -2.53 0.89
N ILE A 396 1.08 -2.09 1.78
CA ILE A 396 1.31 -0.68 2.08
C ILE A 396 2.74 -0.35 1.69
N VAL A 397 2.89 0.33 0.55
CA VAL A 397 4.19 0.67 -0.02
C VAL A 397 4.50 2.12 0.30
N ALA A 398 5.51 2.35 1.15
CA ALA A 398 5.90 3.70 1.54
C ALA A 398 7.27 4.08 0.95
N THR A 399 7.46 5.36 0.63
CA THR A 399 8.73 5.90 0.15
C THR A 399 8.91 7.37 0.49
N GLN A 400 10.16 7.79 0.67
CA GLN A 400 10.54 9.21 0.79
C GLN A 400 11.06 9.78 -0.54
N ARG A 401 11.17 8.94 -1.59
CA ARG A 401 11.66 9.31 -2.92
C ARG A 401 10.64 8.88 -3.98
N PRO A 402 9.65 9.71 -4.29
CA PRO A 402 8.62 9.42 -5.27
C PRO A 402 9.12 9.65 -6.71
N ASP A 403 10.15 8.92 -7.13
CA ASP A 403 10.69 8.96 -8.49
C ASP A 403 9.94 7.95 -9.38
N VAL A 404 9.72 8.29 -10.65
CA VAL A 404 9.08 7.42 -11.67
C VAL A 404 9.85 6.10 -11.85
N LYS A 405 11.17 6.09 -11.62
CA LYS A 405 11.98 4.87 -11.67
C LYS A 405 11.71 3.93 -10.49
N ILE A 406 11.30 4.49 -9.36
CA ILE A 406 10.96 3.75 -8.15
C ILE A 406 9.51 3.30 -8.17
N ILE A 407 8.60 4.19 -8.64
CA ILE A 407 7.17 3.94 -8.70
C ILE A 407 6.74 4.01 -10.17
N PRO A 408 6.97 2.96 -10.97
CA PRO A 408 6.56 2.94 -12.37
C PRO A 408 5.04 3.00 -12.52
N GLY A 409 4.59 3.43 -13.69
CA GLY A 409 3.16 3.55 -14.00
C GLY A 409 2.36 2.26 -13.78
N SER A 410 2.97 1.10 -13.99
CA SER A 410 2.37 -0.21 -13.74
C SER A 410 1.98 -0.42 -12.27
N ILE A 411 2.85 -0.05 -11.32
CA ILE A 411 2.52 -0.10 -9.89
C ILE A 411 1.38 0.88 -9.57
N LYS A 412 1.44 2.12 -10.11
CA LYS A 412 0.40 3.13 -9.89
C LYS A 412 -0.98 2.73 -10.42
N ASN A 413 -1.03 1.94 -11.49
CA ASN A 413 -2.29 1.46 -12.05
C ASN A 413 -2.97 0.42 -11.14
N ASN A 414 -2.18 -0.39 -10.44
CA ASN A 414 -2.70 -1.41 -9.52
C ASN A 414 -2.98 -0.83 -8.13
N ILE A 415 -2.13 0.10 -7.64
CA ILE A 415 -2.29 0.75 -6.34
C ILE A 415 -3.01 2.08 -6.56
N THR A 416 -4.34 2.04 -6.48
CA THR A 416 -5.22 3.19 -6.74
C THR A 416 -5.37 4.11 -5.53
N THR A 417 -5.20 3.60 -4.30
CA THR A 417 -5.22 4.43 -3.10
C THR A 417 -3.85 5.01 -2.83
N ARG A 418 -3.77 6.33 -2.78
CA ARG A 418 -2.53 7.08 -2.66
C ARG A 418 -2.63 8.14 -1.59
N VAL A 419 -1.61 8.19 -0.77
CA VAL A 419 -1.46 9.19 0.30
C VAL A 419 -0.18 9.98 0.02
N ALA A 420 -0.34 11.23 -0.36
CA ALA A 420 0.77 12.17 -0.50
C ALA A 420 0.84 13.08 0.73
N LEU A 421 1.89 12.92 1.50
CA LEU A 421 2.30 13.93 2.47
C LEU A 421 3.14 14.99 1.76
N SER A 422 3.63 16.00 2.51
CA SER A 422 4.43 17.08 1.93
C SER A 422 5.64 16.54 1.14
N VAL A 423 5.81 17.04 -0.08
CA VAL A 423 6.91 16.73 -1.00
C VAL A 423 7.69 17.98 -1.37
N SER A 424 8.84 17.80 -2.02
CA SER A 424 9.76 18.91 -2.32
C SER A 424 9.44 19.64 -3.63
N SER A 425 8.72 18.99 -4.53
CA SER A 425 8.48 19.53 -5.88
C SER A 425 7.11 19.09 -6.43
N THR A 426 6.63 19.86 -7.41
CA THR A 426 5.42 19.54 -8.18
C THR A 426 5.58 18.22 -8.94
N GLU A 427 6.80 17.91 -9.43
CA GLU A 427 7.11 16.65 -10.11
C GLU A 427 6.91 15.43 -9.19
N ASP A 428 7.29 15.57 -7.91
CA ASP A 428 7.06 14.54 -6.90
C ASP A 428 5.55 14.32 -6.69
N SER A 429 4.78 15.42 -6.56
CA SER A 429 3.32 15.39 -6.45
C SER A 429 2.68 14.73 -7.68
N MET A 430 3.09 15.13 -8.89
CA MET A 430 2.64 14.50 -10.14
C MET A 430 2.97 13.00 -10.20
N THR A 431 4.12 12.61 -9.65
CA THR A 431 4.51 11.19 -9.60
C THR A 431 3.59 10.39 -8.69
N ILE A 432 3.18 10.91 -7.55
CA ILE A 432 2.33 10.21 -6.59
C ILE A 432 0.86 10.27 -7.04
N LEU A 433 0.34 11.48 -7.20
CA LEU A 433 -1.09 11.77 -7.34
C LEU A 433 -1.56 11.90 -8.81
N GLY A 434 -0.64 12.17 -9.74
CA GLY A 434 -0.97 12.53 -11.12
C GLY A 434 -1.32 14.01 -11.29
N GLN A 435 -1.24 14.81 -10.22
CA GLN A 435 -1.39 16.27 -10.24
C GLN A 435 -0.56 16.93 -9.13
N GLY A 436 -0.35 18.25 -9.22
CA GLY A 436 0.30 19.05 -8.19
C GLY A 436 -0.57 19.24 -6.94
N GLY A 437 0.01 19.82 -5.89
CA GLY A 437 -0.64 20.25 -4.66
C GLY A 437 -0.08 19.58 -3.39
N ALA A 438 0.73 18.52 -3.49
CA ALA A 438 1.40 17.96 -2.32
C ALA A 438 2.66 18.76 -1.93
N GLU A 439 3.22 19.55 -2.83
CA GLU A 439 4.28 20.52 -2.57
C GLU A 439 3.84 21.66 -1.66
N ASP A 440 2.54 21.99 -1.67
CA ASP A 440 1.94 23.08 -0.86
C ASP A 440 1.54 22.63 0.55
N LEU A 441 1.75 21.36 0.91
CA LEU A 441 1.39 20.82 2.21
C LEU A 441 2.34 21.28 3.31
N LEU A 442 1.78 21.51 4.50
CA LEU A 442 2.49 22.07 5.66
C LEU A 442 3.47 21.11 6.36
N GLY A 443 3.49 19.82 5.94
CA GLY A 443 4.22 18.78 6.64
C GLY A 443 3.56 18.34 7.97
N LYS A 444 4.26 17.57 8.78
CA LYS A 444 3.78 17.08 10.09
C LYS A 444 2.41 16.39 10.06
N GLY A 445 2.16 15.60 9.01
CA GLY A 445 0.93 14.83 8.84
C GLY A 445 -0.16 15.52 8.03
N ASP A 446 0.08 16.72 7.48
CA ASP A 446 -0.80 17.31 6.47
C ASP A 446 -0.65 16.53 5.17
N MET A 447 -1.74 16.02 4.60
CA MET A 447 -1.71 15.09 3.48
C MET A 447 -2.89 15.27 2.52
N LEU A 448 -2.69 14.80 1.29
CA LEU A 448 -3.73 14.60 0.29
C LEU A 448 -3.98 13.09 0.11
N VAL A 449 -5.22 12.68 0.23
CA VAL A 449 -5.65 11.28 0.10
C VAL A 449 -6.48 11.10 -1.16
N ASP A 450 -6.00 10.25 -2.06
CA ASP A 450 -6.73 9.74 -3.23
C ASP A 450 -7.24 8.33 -2.88
N CYS A 451 -8.51 8.22 -2.55
CA CYS A 451 -9.14 6.96 -2.21
C CYS A 451 -10.60 6.98 -2.63
N GLY A 452 -11.00 6.05 -3.49
CA GLY A 452 -12.36 5.95 -4.02
C GLY A 452 -13.45 5.76 -2.96
N GLN A 453 -13.11 5.27 -1.76
CA GLN A 453 -14.05 5.15 -0.63
C GLN A 453 -14.28 6.50 0.05
N VAL A 454 -13.27 7.36 0.05
CA VAL A 454 -13.30 8.65 0.76
C VAL A 454 -13.87 9.74 -0.13
N SER A 455 -13.48 9.79 -1.39
CA SER A 455 -13.97 10.76 -2.36
C SER A 455 -14.11 10.14 -3.74
N ARG A 456 -15.23 10.40 -4.39
CA ARG A 456 -15.46 10.01 -5.80
C ARG A 456 -14.88 11.03 -6.80
N HIS A 457 -14.56 12.23 -6.34
CA HIS A 457 -14.17 13.35 -7.19
C HIS A 457 -13.01 14.12 -6.56
N GLY A 458 -11.79 13.68 -6.82
CA GLY A 458 -10.57 14.37 -6.39
C GLY A 458 -10.05 13.93 -5.01
N PHE A 459 -9.07 14.66 -4.54
CA PHE A 459 -8.37 14.38 -3.28
C PHE A 459 -9.09 15.00 -2.09
N VAL A 460 -8.97 14.32 -0.94
CA VAL A 460 -9.34 14.90 0.35
C VAL A 460 -8.07 15.32 1.07
N ARG A 461 -8.00 16.59 1.47
CA ARG A 461 -6.96 17.06 2.37
C ARG A 461 -7.34 16.71 3.80
N CYS A 462 -6.44 16.06 4.50
CA CYS A 462 -6.65 15.73 5.90
C CYS A 462 -5.37 15.87 6.72
N GLN A 463 -5.54 16.05 8.02
CA GLN A 463 -4.47 16.05 9.01
C GLN A 463 -4.37 14.67 9.64
N GLY A 464 -3.24 14.00 9.47
CA GLY A 464 -2.95 12.72 10.11
C GLY A 464 -2.87 12.85 11.63
N CYS A 465 -3.21 11.79 12.32
CA CYS A 465 -3.16 11.75 13.78
C CYS A 465 -1.73 11.57 14.29
N PHE A 466 -1.51 12.10 15.48
CA PHE A 466 -0.26 11.98 16.23
C PHE A 466 -0.37 10.84 17.25
N LEU A 467 0.63 9.99 17.26
CA LEU A 467 0.82 8.91 18.22
C LEU A 467 2.26 8.95 18.72
N SER A 468 2.45 9.02 20.02
CA SER A 468 3.78 9.09 20.63
C SER A 468 4.46 7.73 20.69
N ASP A 469 5.79 7.72 20.75
CA ASP A 469 6.59 6.49 20.90
C ASP A 469 6.24 5.70 22.19
N LYS A 470 5.81 6.41 23.23
CA LYS A 470 5.37 5.80 24.49
C LYS A 470 4.08 5.01 24.31
N GLU A 471 3.10 5.59 23.61
CA GLU A 471 1.82 4.93 23.33
C GLU A 471 2.03 3.70 22.43
N ILE A 472 2.83 3.82 21.37
CA ILE A 472 3.18 2.67 20.52
C ILE A 472 3.80 1.55 21.36
N LYS A 473 4.73 1.91 22.26
CA LYS A 473 5.36 0.95 23.15
C LYS A 473 4.37 0.29 24.10
N HIS A 474 3.45 1.05 24.72
CA HIS A 474 2.43 0.51 25.62
C HIS A 474 1.54 -0.49 24.88
N ILE A 475 1.10 -0.18 23.68
CA ILE A 475 0.30 -1.08 22.84
C ILE A 475 1.10 -2.37 22.53
N CYS A 476 2.34 -2.23 22.08
CA CYS A 476 3.18 -3.38 21.71
C CYS A 476 3.53 -4.26 22.91
N ASP A 477 3.85 -3.66 24.06
CA ASP A 477 4.16 -4.38 25.29
C ASP A 477 2.92 -5.14 25.82
N PHE A 478 1.73 -4.52 25.75
CA PHE A 478 0.46 -5.16 26.11
C PHE A 478 0.19 -6.39 25.25
N LEU A 479 0.35 -6.29 23.94
CA LEU A 479 0.15 -7.40 22.99
C LEU A 479 1.17 -8.52 23.20
N ALA A 480 2.45 -8.17 23.41
CA ALA A 480 3.52 -9.13 23.62
C ALA A 480 3.36 -9.92 24.94
N ALA A 481 2.71 -9.33 25.94
CA ALA A 481 2.45 -9.99 27.24
C ALA A 481 1.35 -11.06 27.14
N GLN A 482 0.46 -11.00 26.17
CA GLN A 482 -0.67 -11.93 26.06
C GLN A 482 -0.33 -13.25 25.38
N GLN A 483 0.44 -13.18 24.31
CA GLN A 483 0.76 -14.35 23.49
C GLN A 483 2.21 -14.28 23.00
N PRO A 484 2.92 -15.43 22.93
CA PRO A 484 4.23 -15.50 22.29
C PRO A 484 4.08 -15.30 20.77
N GLN A 485 5.17 -14.89 20.14
CA GLN A 485 5.25 -14.84 18.69
C GLN A 485 5.16 -16.25 18.09
N CYS A 486 4.33 -16.40 17.07
CA CYS A 486 4.22 -17.62 16.28
C CYS A 486 4.47 -17.26 14.82
N PHE A 487 5.71 -17.45 14.38
CA PHE A 487 6.13 -17.17 13.02
C PHE A 487 5.71 -18.29 12.07
N ASP A 488 5.39 -17.94 10.83
CA ASP A 488 5.16 -18.90 9.78
C ASP A 488 6.50 -19.51 9.34
N SER A 489 6.58 -20.86 9.36
CA SER A 489 7.79 -21.60 8.99
C SER A 489 8.28 -21.31 7.58
N ASN A 490 7.35 -21.03 6.64
CA ASN A 490 7.69 -20.69 5.26
C ASN A 490 8.44 -19.36 5.13
N PHE A 491 8.30 -18.46 6.11
CA PHE A 491 8.94 -17.15 6.13
C PHE A 491 10.14 -17.06 7.10
N LEU A 492 10.52 -18.15 7.79
CA LEU A 492 11.66 -18.14 8.70
C LEU A 492 13.00 -18.21 7.95
N ASP A 493 13.04 -18.96 6.86
CA ASP A 493 14.23 -19.08 6.04
C ASP A 493 14.16 -18.14 4.84
N LEU A 494 14.76 -16.97 4.98
CA LEU A 494 14.90 -15.97 3.92
C LEU A 494 16.27 -16.04 3.23
N SER A 495 17.11 -17.05 3.58
CA SER A 495 18.45 -17.21 3.04
C SER A 495 18.54 -18.15 1.83
N ASP A 496 17.55 -19.01 1.61
CA ASP A 496 17.64 -20.21 0.79
C ASP A 496 17.37 -20.06 -0.72
N HIS A 497 17.42 -18.85 -1.28
CA HIS A 497 17.30 -18.72 -2.75
C HIS A 497 18.58 -18.21 -3.40
N GLU A 498 19.71 -18.90 -3.16
CA GLU A 498 20.92 -18.65 -3.95
C GLU A 498 20.84 -19.20 -5.37
N ASP A 499 19.85 -20.03 -5.71
CA ASP A 499 19.78 -20.78 -6.96
C ASP A 499 18.69 -20.34 -7.96
N ASP A 500 17.81 -19.42 -7.64
CA ASP A 500 16.92 -18.82 -8.63
C ASP A 500 17.68 -17.77 -9.46
N GLU A 501 18.44 -18.25 -10.45
CA GLU A 501 19.07 -17.42 -11.47
C GLU A 501 17.99 -16.61 -12.20
N VAL A 502 18.00 -15.31 -11.96
CA VAL A 502 17.18 -14.32 -12.66
C VAL A 502 17.45 -14.43 -14.15
N ASP A 503 16.46 -14.89 -14.90
CA ASP A 503 16.45 -14.88 -16.36
C ASP A 503 16.22 -13.42 -16.83
N GLU A 504 17.30 -12.64 -16.88
CA GLU A 504 17.28 -11.33 -17.53
C GLU A 504 17.26 -11.50 -19.06
N GLY A 505 16.07 -11.66 -19.64
CA GLY A 505 15.95 -11.81 -21.09
C GLY A 505 14.55 -11.58 -21.65
N GLY A 506 13.92 -10.48 -21.29
CA GLY A 506 12.70 -10.00 -21.96
C GLY A 506 12.99 -9.31 -23.29
N SER A 507 13.27 -10.06 -24.34
CA SER A 507 13.27 -9.56 -25.72
C SER A 507 11.86 -9.65 -26.28
N TYR A 508 11.32 -8.52 -26.70
CA TYR A 508 10.10 -8.44 -27.51
C TYR A 508 10.34 -9.14 -28.85
N GLY A 509 9.67 -10.25 -29.08
CA GLY A 509 9.67 -11.00 -30.35
C GLY A 509 8.26 -11.36 -30.78
N VAL A 510 7.92 -10.93 -31.96
CA VAL A 510 6.72 -11.12 -32.79
C VAL A 510 6.36 -12.62 -32.93
N PRO A 511 5.07 -13.01 -33.02
CA PRO A 511 4.65 -14.40 -33.07
C PRO A 511 4.76 -14.97 -34.50
N GLY A 512 5.34 -16.15 -34.59
CA GLY A 512 5.42 -16.90 -35.83
C GLY A 512 5.70 -18.39 -35.66
N ASN A 513 4.64 -19.16 -35.77
CA ASN A 513 4.53 -20.54 -36.31
C ASN A 513 5.12 -21.76 -35.57
N VAL A 514 4.19 -22.51 -35.06
CA VAL A 514 4.00 -23.97 -34.94
C VAL A 514 5.11 -24.92 -35.44
N SER A 515 5.60 -25.83 -34.59
CA SER A 515 5.45 -27.27 -34.78
C SER A 515 5.91 -28.11 -33.58
N ASN A 516 5.05 -29.03 -33.28
CA ASN A 516 5.01 -30.31 -32.55
C ASN A 516 6.34 -30.92 -32.10
N GLY A 517 6.34 -31.48 -30.86
CA GLY A 517 7.34 -32.46 -30.40
C GLY A 517 7.27 -32.78 -28.91
N ASN A 518 6.49 -33.74 -28.57
CA ASN A 518 6.30 -34.58 -27.39
C ASN A 518 7.54 -34.89 -26.52
N GLY A 519 7.37 -34.91 -25.17
CA GLY A 519 8.10 -35.86 -24.33
C GLY A 519 8.65 -35.39 -23.00
N GLY A 520 7.97 -35.74 -21.91
CA GLY A 520 8.52 -36.45 -20.75
C GLY A 520 9.36 -35.67 -19.72
N GLY A 521 8.85 -35.66 -18.50
CA GLY A 521 9.40 -35.09 -17.27
C GLY A 521 10.62 -35.78 -16.67
N GLY A 522 11.13 -35.18 -15.57
CA GLY A 522 11.80 -35.89 -14.50
C GLY A 522 13.22 -35.40 -14.21
N SER A 523 13.39 -34.75 -13.11
CA SER A 523 14.48 -34.87 -12.14
C SER A 523 15.84 -35.39 -12.62
N SER A 524 16.83 -34.49 -12.83
CA SER A 524 18.26 -34.81 -12.78
C SER A 524 19.15 -33.58 -13.08
N ASN A 525 19.30 -32.61 -12.18
CA ASN A 525 20.02 -31.38 -12.51
C ASN A 525 21.51 -31.32 -12.10
N GLU A 526 22.02 -32.13 -11.19
CA GLU A 526 23.43 -32.06 -10.79
C GLU A 526 24.36 -32.95 -11.62
N GLN A 527 23.91 -34.12 -12.06
CA GLN A 527 24.72 -35.02 -12.92
C GLN A 527 24.84 -34.50 -14.36
N ASP A 528 23.84 -33.76 -14.86
CA ASP A 528 23.87 -33.17 -16.21
C ASP A 528 24.81 -31.96 -16.33
N LEU A 529 24.97 -31.16 -15.30
CA LEU A 529 25.89 -30.02 -15.28
C LEU A 529 27.36 -30.46 -15.26
N GLY A 530 27.69 -31.48 -14.48
CA GLY A 530 29.02 -32.10 -14.45
C GLY A 530 29.42 -32.69 -15.80
N ASN A 531 28.49 -33.41 -16.43
CA ASN A 531 28.71 -34.00 -17.77
C ASN A 531 28.83 -32.93 -18.86
N LEU A 532 28.06 -31.84 -18.78
CA LEU A 532 28.16 -30.73 -19.73
C LEU A 532 29.48 -30.00 -19.59
N TYR A 533 29.91 -29.67 -18.36
CA TYR A 533 31.22 -29.00 -18.13
C TYR A 533 32.40 -29.85 -18.63
N GLN A 534 32.38 -31.16 -18.38
CA GLN A 534 33.42 -32.05 -18.87
C GLN A 534 33.48 -32.10 -20.41
N ARG A 535 32.33 -32.17 -21.08
CA ARG A 535 32.23 -32.09 -22.55
C ARG A 535 32.77 -30.78 -23.10
N ILE A 536 32.47 -29.67 -22.43
CA ILE A 536 32.99 -28.34 -22.80
C ILE A 536 34.50 -28.29 -22.58
N LYS A 537 35.02 -28.83 -21.49
CA LYS A 537 36.45 -28.92 -21.20
C LYS A 537 37.18 -29.72 -22.26
N ASP A 538 36.68 -30.90 -22.62
CA ASP A 538 37.25 -31.74 -23.66
C ASP A 538 37.26 -31.06 -25.03
N TYR A 539 36.23 -30.29 -25.36
CA TYR A 539 36.17 -29.50 -26.59
C TYR A 539 37.18 -28.32 -26.57
N VAL A 540 37.24 -27.58 -25.45
CA VAL A 540 38.08 -26.38 -25.32
C VAL A 540 39.58 -26.75 -25.48
N VAL A 541 40.01 -27.90 -24.94
CA VAL A 541 41.40 -28.38 -25.05
C VAL A 541 41.82 -28.65 -26.49
N THR A 542 40.87 -28.91 -27.40
CA THR A 542 41.15 -29.12 -28.82
C THR A 542 41.25 -27.80 -29.63
N GLN A 543 41.04 -26.67 -29.00
CA GLN A 543 41.04 -25.36 -29.67
C GLN A 543 42.25 -24.53 -29.30
N ASP A 544 42.74 -23.68 -30.21
CA ASP A 544 43.87 -22.77 -29.96
C ASP A 544 43.44 -21.57 -29.11
N THR A 545 42.21 -21.11 -29.30
CA THR A 545 41.66 -19.95 -28.59
C THR A 545 40.17 -20.17 -28.24
N MET A 546 39.72 -19.63 -27.12
CA MET A 546 38.35 -19.70 -26.70
C MET A 546 37.79 -18.31 -26.33
N SER A 547 36.55 -18.04 -26.72
CA SER A 547 35.83 -16.83 -26.34
C SER A 547 34.42 -17.17 -25.83
N ILE A 548 33.80 -16.24 -25.05
CA ILE A 548 32.44 -16.41 -24.54
C ILE A 548 31.45 -16.59 -25.72
N SER A 549 31.58 -15.80 -26.79
CA SER A 549 30.71 -15.91 -27.96
C SER A 549 30.84 -17.27 -28.69
N ARG A 550 32.07 -17.86 -28.68
CA ARG A 550 32.28 -19.18 -29.26
C ARG A 550 31.63 -20.28 -28.43
N LEU A 551 31.70 -20.18 -27.09
CA LEU A 551 30.99 -21.09 -26.20
C LEU A 551 29.47 -21.00 -26.38
N GLN A 552 28.94 -19.80 -26.58
CA GLN A 552 27.51 -19.61 -26.86
C GLN A 552 27.09 -20.33 -28.16
N ASN A 553 27.84 -20.14 -29.22
CA ASN A 553 27.50 -20.67 -30.54
C ASN A 553 27.64 -22.18 -30.61
N GLU A 554 28.73 -22.75 -30.04
CA GLU A 554 29.00 -24.19 -30.15
C GLU A 554 28.10 -25.05 -29.25
N PHE A 555 27.74 -24.52 -28.07
CA PHE A 555 26.96 -25.27 -27.09
C PHE A 555 25.50 -24.76 -26.92
N GLY A 556 25.07 -23.78 -27.74
CA GLY A 556 23.71 -23.25 -27.74
C GLY A 556 23.27 -22.66 -26.40
N MET A 557 24.19 -22.05 -25.66
CA MET A 557 23.93 -21.55 -24.32
C MET A 557 23.87 -20.01 -24.27
N GLY A 558 23.06 -19.47 -23.34
CA GLY A 558 22.98 -18.02 -23.13
C GLY A 558 24.31 -17.42 -22.62
N TYR A 559 24.51 -16.11 -22.84
CA TYR A 559 25.70 -15.39 -22.44
C TYR A 559 26.11 -15.57 -20.96
N PRO A 560 25.18 -15.51 -19.96
CA PRO A 560 25.54 -15.69 -18.56
C PRO A 560 26.17 -17.06 -18.26
N ARG A 561 25.58 -18.12 -18.84
CA ARG A 561 26.07 -19.51 -18.68
C ARG A 561 27.44 -19.70 -19.35
N ALA A 562 27.61 -19.16 -20.54
CA ALA A 562 28.91 -19.18 -21.25
C ALA A 562 29.98 -18.40 -20.48
N GLN A 563 29.63 -17.26 -19.88
CA GLN A 563 30.54 -16.45 -19.06
C GLN A 563 30.96 -17.18 -17.77
N LYS A 564 30.04 -17.87 -17.08
CA LYS A 564 30.34 -18.65 -15.86
C LYS A 564 31.30 -19.79 -16.17
N ILE A 565 30.97 -20.54 -17.22
CA ILE A 565 31.84 -21.64 -17.70
C ILE A 565 33.21 -21.10 -18.13
N PHE A 566 33.29 -19.99 -18.84
CA PHE A 566 34.53 -19.38 -19.26
C PHE A 566 35.39 -18.90 -18.06
N LYS A 567 34.75 -18.35 -17.01
CA LYS A 567 35.43 -18.02 -15.75
C LYS A 567 35.95 -19.27 -15.04
N GLN A 568 35.21 -20.37 -15.08
CA GLN A 568 35.63 -21.64 -14.48
C GLN A 568 36.80 -22.25 -15.24
N LEU A 569 36.75 -22.24 -16.57
CA LEU A 569 37.87 -22.68 -17.41
C LEU A 569 39.14 -21.86 -17.18
N LYS A 570 39.02 -20.56 -16.87
CA LYS A 570 40.16 -19.72 -16.44
C LYS A 570 40.68 -20.12 -15.06
N ARG A 571 39.82 -20.40 -14.09
CA ARG A 571 40.18 -20.86 -12.75
C ARG A 571 40.91 -22.20 -12.79
N ASP A 572 40.44 -23.09 -13.66
CA ASP A 572 41.02 -24.42 -13.85
C ASP A 572 42.30 -24.38 -14.69
N GLY A 573 42.78 -23.20 -15.11
CA GLY A 573 44.01 -23.01 -15.87
C GLY A 573 43.98 -23.52 -17.30
N ILE A 574 42.78 -23.79 -17.85
CA ILE A 574 42.59 -24.32 -19.21
C ILE A 574 42.63 -23.19 -20.23
N VAL A 575 42.12 -22.01 -19.86
CA VAL A 575 42.08 -20.82 -20.71
C VAL A 575 42.85 -19.69 -20.04
N GLY A 576 43.76 -19.05 -20.79
CA GLY A 576 44.60 -17.97 -20.31
C GLY A 576 43.92 -16.60 -20.26
N GLU A 577 44.71 -15.56 -19.94
CA GLU A 577 44.22 -14.19 -19.92
C GLU A 577 44.06 -13.63 -21.33
N THR A 578 42.99 -12.87 -21.55
CA THR A 578 42.74 -12.15 -22.80
C THR A 578 43.70 -10.97 -22.92
N ASP A 579 44.45 -10.87 -24.03
CA ASP A 579 45.29 -9.72 -24.30
C ASP A 579 44.44 -8.47 -24.52
N SER A 580 44.63 -7.45 -23.69
CA SER A 580 43.84 -6.20 -23.67
C SER A 580 43.90 -5.40 -24.99
N ARG A 581 44.77 -5.78 -25.93
CA ARG A 581 44.94 -5.12 -27.23
C ARG A 581 44.21 -5.79 -28.40
N ASN A 582 43.63 -6.99 -28.21
CA ASN A 582 42.97 -7.74 -29.27
C ASN A 582 41.78 -8.56 -28.77
N ASN A 583 40.73 -7.87 -28.33
CA ASN A 583 39.52 -8.48 -27.71
C ASN A 583 38.69 -9.37 -28.67
N SER A 584 39.02 -9.37 -29.99
CA SER A 584 38.27 -10.13 -31.01
C SER A 584 38.76 -11.56 -31.24
N LYS A 585 39.94 -11.94 -30.73
CA LYS A 585 40.54 -13.26 -31.00
C LYS A 585 40.31 -14.33 -29.91
N GLY A 586 39.68 -13.98 -28.79
CA GLY A 586 39.47 -14.91 -27.65
C GLY A 586 40.74 -15.10 -26.80
N ALA A 587 40.62 -15.79 -25.67
CA ALA A 587 41.72 -16.11 -24.79
C ALA A 587 42.44 -17.40 -25.25
N PRO A 588 43.78 -17.49 -25.16
CA PRO A 588 44.54 -18.67 -25.56
C PRO A 588 44.21 -19.85 -24.64
N VAL A 589 44.11 -21.06 -25.19
CA VAL A 589 43.95 -22.30 -24.44
C VAL A 589 45.35 -22.79 -24.01
N ILE A 590 45.56 -22.95 -22.70
CA ILE A 590 46.85 -23.25 -22.09
C ILE A 590 47.06 -24.77 -21.90
N ALA A 591 46.01 -25.54 -21.77
CA ALA A 591 46.06 -26.96 -21.53
C ALA A 591 46.25 -27.75 -22.84
N ALA A 592 47.47 -27.77 -23.37
CA ALA A 592 47.85 -28.74 -24.38
C ALA A 592 49.07 -29.48 -23.88
N SER A 593 48.93 -30.83 -23.68
CA SER A 593 49.99 -31.81 -23.57
C SER A 593 50.84 -31.80 -22.29
N SER A 594 50.50 -32.69 -21.33
CA SER A 594 51.47 -33.67 -20.81
C SER A 594 50.73 -34.74 -20.00
N ALA A 595 50.58 -35.89 -20.62
CA ALA A 595 50.53 -37.16 -19.91
C ALA A 595 51.94 -37.43 -19.38
N THR A 596 52.13 -37.35 -18.08
CA THR A 596 53.10 -38.15 -17.27
C THR A 596 52.87 -37.81 -15.80
N ALA A 597 52.54 -38.80 -15.04
CA ALA A 597 52.52 -38.76 -13.59
C ALA A 597 53.95 -38.64 -13.02
N PRO A 598 54.14 -37.99 -11.88
CA PRO A 598 55.13 -38.45 -10.92
C PRO A 598 54.50 -38.85 -9.58
N GLU A 599 55.15 -39.86 -9.01
CA GLU A 599 54.96 -40.48 -7.69
C GLU A 599 55.15 -39.50 -6.52
N PRO A 600 54.69 -39.87 -5.33
CA PRO A 600 54.70 -39.04 -4.14
C PRO A 600 56.06 -39.07 -3.45
N ASP A 601 56.56 -37.94 -3.02
CA ASP A 601 57.68 -37.85 -2.10
C ASP A 601 57.29 -37.22 -0.76
N GLU A 602 57.86 -37.84 0.29
CA GLU A 602 57.61 -37.68 1.72
C GLU A 602 58.11 -36.35 2.33
N PRO A 603 57.78 -36.06 3.60
CA PRO A 603 57.97 -34.75 4.20
C PRO A 603 59.36 -34.55 4.81
N LYS A 604 59.86 -33.33 4.79
CA LYS A 604 61.01 -32.91 5.62
C LYS A 604 60.71 -31.71 6.46
N ASP A 605 60.92 -31.97 7.71
CA ASP A 605 61.03 -31.23 8.93
C ASP A 605 61.55 -29.78 8.90
N MET A 606 60.92 -29.02 9.76
CA MET A 606 61.50 -28.16 10.84
C MET A 606 62.51 -27.06 10.49
N LEU A 607 62.27 -25.86 10.86
CA LEU A 607 62.85 -25.10 11.97
C LEU A 607 62.74 -23.58 11.80
N ASN A 608 62.01 -23.01 12.73
CA ASN A 608 62.41 -21.94 13.69
C ASN A 608 62.81 -20.52 13.22
N ILE A 609 62.19 -19.59 13.98
CA ILE A 609 62.73 -18.35 14.59
C ILE A 609 62.75 -17.10 13.67
N HIS A 610 62.06 -16.02 13.94
CA HIS A 610 62.30 -15.04 14.99
C HIS A 610 61.18 -13.99 15.04
N VAL A 611 60.81 -13.66 16.28
CA VAL A 611 60.09 -12.50 16.70
C VAL A 611 61.04 -11.31 16.67
N GLU A 612 60.61 -10.17 16.17
CA GLU A 612 61.01 -8.88 16.77
C GLU A 612 60.00 -7.77 16.37
N SER A 613 59.50 -7.23 17.42
CA SER A 613 58.80 -5.97 17.61
C SER A 613 59.52 -4.76 17.00
N LEU A 614 58.80 -3.73 16.60
CA LEU A 614 59.03 -2.35 17.03
C LEU A 614 57.83 -1.45 16.61
N GLU A 615 57.29 -0.85 17.61
CA GLU A 615 56.58 0.35 17.80
C GLU A 615 57.06 1.59 17.00
N LYS A 616 56.14 2.56 16.90
CA LYS A 616 56.28 4.00 16.62
C LYS A 616 56.32 4.36 15.11
N GLU A 617 55.40 5.20 14.66
CA GLU A 617 54.83 6.50 15.07
C GLU A 617 53.35 6.66 14.65
#